data_8614b5e461eba0a9bf1b69234e1dbd35
#
_entry.id   8614b5e461eba0a9bf1b69234e1dbd35
#
_cell.length_a   1.000
_cell.length_b   1.000
_cell.length_c   1.000
_cell.angle_alpha   90.00
_cell.angle_beta   90.00
_cell.angle_gamma   90.00
#
_symmetry.space_group_name_H-M   'P 1'
#
loop_
_entity.id
_entity.type
_entity.pdbx_description
1 polymer ?
#
loop_
_entity_poly.entity_id
_entity_poly.type
_entity_poly.pdbx_seq_one_letter_code
_entity_poly.pdbx_strand_id
1 'polypeptide(L)'
;WTLNAIAGICGNMQSESWLNPGVWQSLKEGNYSGGFGLVQWTPATNYTNWANANGYGITDPNGQLYWIDALSGSSGQWIATSAYNLSWSAFKKSSQAPEWLASAFLKNFERAGVEVEATRRSQARYYYNLLSKYDTNSKAVESAVQWAINIANDNSHGYDQTHRDGPDYDCSSLVCWAYYQAGLNTRPGYTPA
;
A
#
# COMPACT_ATOMS: atom_id res chain seq x y z
N TRP A 1 0.15 7.22 -4.29
CA TRP A 1 -0.04 6.04 -5.12
C TRP A 1 -1.49 5.58 -5.07
N THR A 2 -2.04 5.12 -6.20
CA THR A 2 -3.36 4.48 -6.20
C THR A 2 -3.23 3.04 -5.68
N LEU A 3 -4.32 2.53 -5.11
CA LEU A 3 -4.40 1.12 -4.70
C LEU A 3 -4.10 0.17 -5.87
N ASN A 4 -4.57 0.52 -7.07
CA ASN A 4 -4.33 -0.25 -8.29
C ASN A 4 -2.83 -0.36 -8.62
N ALA A 5 -2.09 0.74 -8.51
CA ALA A 5 -0.64 0.76 -8.75
C ALA A 5 0.13 -0.02 -7.69
N ILE A 6 -0.24 0.14 -6.42
CA ILE A 6 0.34 -0.64 -5.30
C ILE A 6 0.14 -2.13 -5.54
N ALA A 7 -1.09 -2.55 -5.84
CA ALA A 7 -1.41 -3.96 -6.11
C ALA A 7 -0.64 -4.51 -7.32
N GLY A 8 -0.49 -3.71 -8.37
CA GLY A 8 0.30 -4.08 -9.55
C GLY A 8 1.77 -4.36 -9.22
N ILE A 9 2.39 -3.54 -8.38
CA ILE A 9 3.77 -3.76 -7.91
C ILE A 9 3.84 -4.98 -6.98
N CYS A 10 2.91 -5.12 -6.04
CA CYS A 10 2.87 -6.28 -5.14
C CYS A 10 2.80 -7.61 -5.90
N GLY A 11 2.06 -7.66 -7.02
CA GLY A 11 2.02 -8.84 -7.88
C GLY A 11 3.37 -9.20 -8.48
N ASN A 12 4.18 -8.22 -8.84
CA ASN A 12 5.55 -8.44 -9.30
C ASN A 12 6.47 -8.86 -8.15
N MET A 13 6.48 -8.13 -7.03
CA MET A 13 7.28 -8.47 -5.85
C MET A 13 6.97 -9.86 -5.31
N GLN A 14 5.72 -10.32 -5.37
CA GLN A 14 5.36 -11.69 -5.00
C GLN A 14 6.08 -12.72 -5.86
N SER A 15 6.18 -12.47 -7.16
CA SER A 15 6.88 -13.38 -8.08
C SER A 15 8.40 -13.30 -7.95
N GLU A 16 8.95 -12.14 -7.61
CA GLU A 16 10.40 -11.92 -7.50
C GLU A 16 10.97 -12.42 -6.17
N SER A 17 10.27 -12.16 -5.07
CA SER A 17 10.84 -12.32 -3.73
C SER A 17 9.85 -12.86 -2.68
N TRP A 18 8.61 -13.21 -3.05
CA TRP A 18 7.53 -13.50 -2.11
C TRP A 18 7.28 -12.33 -1.12
N LEU A 19 7.51 -11.08 -1.56
CA LEU A 19 7.48 -9.88 -0.73
C LEU A 19 8.50 -9.90 0.43
N ASN A 20 9.55 -10.69 0.32
CA ASN A 20 10.61 -10.76 1.31
C ASN A 20 11.78 -9.84 0.91
N PRO A 21 12.05 -8.74 1.64
CA PRO A 21 13.13 -7.81 1.33
C PRO A 21 14.53 -8.38 1.56
N GLY A 22 14.65 -9.51 2.26
CA GLY A 22 15.93 -10.16 2.57
C GLY A 22 16.32 -11.28 1.61
N VAL A 23 15.55 -11.53 0.55
CA VAL A 23 15.78 -12.69 -0.32
C VAL A 23 16.91 -12.44 -1.32
N TRP A 24 17.84 -13.38 -1.38
CA TRP A 24 18.92 -13.46 -2.39
C TRP A 24 18.55 -14.42 -3.49
N GLN A 25 18.93 -14.11 -4.72
CA GLN A 25 18.73 -15.00 -5.87
C GLN A 25 19.30 -16.40 -5.59
N SER A 26 18.48 -17.42 -5.85
CA SER A 26 18.84 -18.83 -5.58
C SER A 26 19.20 -19.10 -4.12
N LEU A 27 18.70 -18.26 -3.17
CA LEU A 27 18.98 -18.34 -1.73
C LEU A 27 20.48 -18.32 -1.37
N LYS A 28 21.32 -17.73 -2.23
CA LYS A 28 22.75 -17.59 -2.00
C LYS A 28 23.05 -16.25 -1.34
N GLU A 29 22.99 -16.23 -0.01
CA GLU A 29 23.30 -15.04 0.77
C GLU A 29 24.68 -14.48 0.46
N GLY A 30 24.78 -13.15 0.33
CA GLY A 30 26.03 -12.46 0.01
C GLY A 30 26.46 -12.55 -1.46
N ASN A 31 25.65 -13.12 -2.34
CA ASN A 31 25.92 -13.09 -3.78
C ASN A 31 25.57 -11.74 -4.38
N TYR A 32 26.43 -10.76 -4.23
CA TYR A 32 26.23 -9.39 -4.71
C TYR A 32 26.16 -9.25 -6.24
N SER A 33 26.57 -10.26 -7.01
CA SER A 33 26.42 -10.27 -8.47
C SER A 33 25.06 -10.78 -8.94
N GLY A 34 24.31 -11.46 -8.05
CA GLY A 34 22.96 -11.93 -8.30
C GLY A 34 21.88 -10.92 -7.96
N GLY A 35 20.62 -11.37 -7.99
CA GLY A 35 19.47 -10.59 -7.60
C GLY A 35 19.28 -10.53 -6.08
N PHE A 36 18.72 -9.42 -5.58
CA PHE A 36 18.43 -9.22 -4.16
C PHE A 36 17.19 -8.37 -3.93
N GLY A 37 16.43 -8.72 -2.89
CA GLY A 37 15.35 -7.91 -2.34
C GLY A 37 14.03 -7.98 -3.11
N LEU A 38 13.13 -7.05 -2.82
CA LEU A 38 11.73 -7.05 -3.26
C LEU A 38 11.55 -7.21 -4.77
N VAL A 39 12.40 -6.59 -5.57
CA VAL A 39 12.35 -6.62 -7.04
C VAL A 39 13.59 -7.26 -7.67
N GLN A 40 14.33 -8.03 -6.89
CA GLN A 40 15.51 -8.77 -7.34
C GLN A 40 16.52 -7.93 -8.14
N TRP A 41 16.92 -6.75 -7.60
CA TRP A 41 17.96 -5.92 -8.25
C TRP A 41 19.18 -6.74 -8.61
N THR A 42 19.54 -6.73 -9.86
CA THR A 42 20.69 -7.48 -10.41
C THR A 42 21.63 -6.52 -11.15
N PRO A 43 22.90 -6.41 -10.74
CA PRO A 43 23.48 -6.98 -9.52
C PRO A 43 22.89 -6.36 -8.24
N ALA A 44 22.94 -7.09 -7.14
CA ALA A 44 22.42 -6.62 -5.84
C ALA A 44 23.05 -5.30 -5.40
N THR A 45 24.30 -5.04 -5.82
CA THR A 45 25.03 -3.78 -5.56
C THR A 45 24.30 -2.54 -6.06
N ASN A 46 23.40 -2.65 -7.03
CA ASN A 46 22.58 -1.54 -7.51
C ASN A 46 21.74 -0.91 -6.40
N TYR A 47 21.28 -1.74 -5.45
CA TYR A 47 20.54 -1.26 -4.27
C TYR A 47 21.42 -1.19 -3.03
N THR A 48 22.20 -2.24 -2.72
CA THR A 48 22.88 -2.35 -1.42
C THR A 48 23.91 -1.26 -1.18
N ASN A 49 24.62 -0.81 -2.22
CA ASN A 49 25.55 0.32 -2.11
C ASN A 49 24.81 1.63 -1.75
N TRP A 50 23.66 1.88 -2.38
CA TRP A 50 22.86 3.04 -2.05
C TRP A 50 22.29 2.94 -0.63
N ALA A 51 21.75 1.80 -0.22
CA ALA A 51 21.18 1.59 1.11
C ALA A 51 22.23 1.90 2.18
N ASN A 52 23.41 1.31 2.08
CA ASN A 52 24.51 1.53 3.02
C ASN A 52 24.95 3.00 3.07
N ALA A 53 25.03 3.68 1.91
CA ALA A 53 25.42 5.09 1.84
C ALA A 53 24.35 6.03 2.43
N ASN A 54 23.08 5.59 2.53
CA ASN A 54 21.96 6.39 3.03
C ASN A 54 21.44 5.92 4.41
N GLY A 55 22.18 5.05 5.09
CA GLY A 55 21.85 4.61 6.45
C GLY A 55 20.71 3.61 6.56
N TYR A 56 20.31 2.96 5.48
CA TYR A 56 19.32 1.88 5.48
C TYR A 56 20.00 0.52 5.66
N GLY A 57 19.41 -0.35 6.48
CA GLY A 57 19.73 -1.77 6.40
C GLY A 57 19.33 -2.32 5.03
N ILE A 58 20.16 -3.18 4.42
CA ILE A 58 19.86 -3.71 3.08
C ILE A 58 18.55 -4.50 3.02
N THR A 59 18.11 -5.07 4.15
CA THR A 59 16.85 -5.81 4.28
C THR A 59 15.68 -4.95 4.74
N ASP A 60 15.88 -3.63 4.94
CA ASP A 60 14.81 -2.73 5.36
C ASP A 60 13.82 -2.53 4.19
N PRO A 61 12.55 -2.94 4.33
CA PRO A 61 11.55 -2.78 3.28
C PRO A 61 11.28 -1.30 2.96
N ASN A 62 11.38 -0.39 3.93
CA ASN A 62 11.17 1.04 3.68
C ASN A 62 12.26 1.61 2.77
N GLY A 63 13.52 1.23 3.01
CA GLY A 63 14.64 1.60 2.14
C GLY A 63 14.45 1.09 0.72
N GLN A 64 14.00 -0.16 0.57
CA GLN A 64 13.75 -0.77 -0.74
C GLN A 64 12.58 -0.09 -1.48
N LEU A 65 11.47 0.19 -0.80
CA LEU A 65 10.32 0.89 -1.39
C LEU A 65 10.66 2.34 -1.77
N TYR A 66 11.40 3.03 -0.91
CA TYR A 66 11.89 4.37 -1.22
C TYR A 66 12.78 4.35 -2.48
N TRP A 67 13.71 3.38 -2.58
CA TRP A 67 14.61 3.25 -3.72
C TRP A 67 13.85 2.95 -5.02
N ILE A 68 12.82 2.10 -4.97
CA ILE A 68 11.95 1.86 -6.13
C ILE A 68 11.31 3.17 -6.60
N ASP A 69 10.78 3.98 -5.69
CA ASP A 69 10.14 5.24 -6.05
C ASP A 69 11.12 6.26 -6.62
N ALA A 70 12.27 6.45 -5.96
CA ALA A 70 13.31 7.39 -6.37
C ALA A 70 14.01 6.96 -7.67
N LEU A 71 14.40 5.68 -7.78
CA LEU A 71 15.09 5.11 -8.92
C LEU A 71 14.26 5.19 -10.20
N SER A 72 12.98 4.87 -10.11
CA SER A 72 12.09 4.90 -11.26
C SER A 72 11.87 6.30 -11.81
N GLY A 73 11.89 7.31 -10.94
CA GLY A 73 11.69 8.70 -11.34
C GLY A 73 12.94 9.42 -11.83
N SER A 74 14.13 9.10 -11.28
CA SER A 74 15.35 9.89 -11.46
C SER A 74 16.46 9.19 -12.23
N SER A 75 16.56 7.86 -12.20
CA SER A 75 17.70 7.13 -12.80
C SER A 75 17.37 6.41 -14.10
N GLY A 76 16.15 6.55 -14.61
CA GLY A 76 15.75 5.91 -15.87
C GLY A 76 15.48 4.41 -15.77
N GLN A 77 15.26 3.88 -14.56
CA GLN A 77 14.84 2.47 -14.39
C GLN A 77 13.50 2.20 -15.07
N TRP A 78 12.56 3.14 -14.98
CA TRP A 78 11.31 3.06 -15.70
C TRP A 78 11.48 3.50 -17.16
N ILE A 79 11.31 2.59 -18.09
CA ILE A 79 11.35 2.84 -19.53
C ILE A 79 9.98 2.47 -20.11
N ALA A 80 9.21 3.50 -20.51
CA ALA A 80 7.89 3.27 -21.11
C ALA A 80 8.03 2.49 -22.42
N THR A 81 7.27 1.42 -22.56
CA THR A 81 7.17 0.63 -23.79
C THR A 81 5.99 1.09 -24.63
N SER A 82 5.95 0.72 -25.92
CA SER A 82 4.80 1.03 -26.77
C SER A 82 3.49 0.43 -26.30
N ALA A 83 3.53 -0.75 -25.68
CA ALA A 83 2.36 -1.43 -25.11
C ALA A 83 1.89 -0.79 -23.80
N TYR A 84 2.83 -0.20 -23.02
CA TYR A 84 2.56 0.43 -21.73
C TYR A 84 3.17 1.83 -21.70
N ASN A 85 2.66 2.70 -22.58
CA ASN A 85 3.20 4.05 -22.81
C ASN A 85 2.68 5.03 -21.74
N LEU A 86 3.27 4.97 -20.55
CA LEU A 86 3.01 5.91 -19.46
C LEU A 86 4.30 6.21 -18.69
N SER A 87 4.38 7.43 -18.15
CA SER A 87 5.48 7.83 -17.27
C SER A 87 5.36 7.14 -15.91
N TRP A 88 6.46 7.10 -15.13
CA TRP A 88 6.43 6.62 -13.75
C TRP A 88 5.42 7.37 -12.88
N SER A 89 5.36 8.70 -13.02
CA SER A 89 4.38 9.53 -12.30
C SER A 89 2.94 9.17 -12.69
N ALA A 90 2.67 8.92 -13.96
CA ALA A 90 1.36 8.50 -14.43
C ALA A 90 1.00 7.09 -13.95
N PHE A 91 1.98 6.16 -13.91
CA PHE A 91 1.78 4.83 -13.35
C PHE A 91 1.32 4.90 -11.89
N LYS A 92 2.00 5.69 -11.05
CA LYS A 92 1.67 5.83 -9.63
C LYS A 92 0.25 6.33 -9.37
N LYS A 93 -0.30 7.11 -10.28
CA LYS A 93 -1.64 7.73 -10.20
C LYS A 93 -2.69 7.01 -11.03
N SER A 94 -2.32 5.92 -11.69
CA SER A 94 -3.20 5.24 -12.65
C SER A 94 -4.35 4.51 -11.96
N SER A 95 -5.53 4.62 -12.52
CA SER A 95 -6.74 3.84 -12.16
C SER A 95 -6.97 2.63 -13.07
N GLN A 96 -6.04 2.32 -13.96
CA GLN A 96 -6.07 1.10 -14.76
C GLN A 96 -6.16 -0.15 -13.87
N ALA A 97 -6.69 -1.24 -14.43
CA ALA A 97 -6.81 -2.49 -13.69
C ALA A 97 -5.46 -2.93 -13.10
N PRO A 98 -5.41 -3.46 -11.88
CA PRO A 98 -4.15 -3.87 -11.23
C PRO A 98 -3.39 -4.91 -12.05
N GLU A 99 -4.08 -5.76 -12.81
CA GLU A 99 -3.47 -6.72 -13.74
C GLU A 99 -2.74 -6.02 -14.89
N TRP A 100 -3.33 -4.96 -15.44
CA TRP A 100 -2.67 -4.17 -16.48
C TRP A 100 -1.45 -3.45 -15.93
N LEU A 101 -1.55 -2.92 -14.71
CA LEU A 101 -0.43 -2.25 -14.03
C LEU A 101 0.68 -3.22 -13.64
N ALA A 102 0.35 -4.47 -13.29
CA ALA A 102 1.37 -5.51 -13.09
C ALA A 102 2.16 -5.78 -14.37
N SER A 103 1.48 -5.88 -15.51
CA SER A 103 2.14 -6.04 -16.80
C SER A 103 2.98 -4.81 -17.18
N ALA A 104 2.46 -3.61 -16.92
CA ALA A 104 3.20 -2.37 -17.15
C ALA A 104 4.48 -2.31 -16.31
N PHE A 105 4.43 -2.70 -15.04
CA PHE A 105 5.61 -2.74 -14.17
C PHE A 105 6.61 -3.79 -14.65
N LEU A 106 6.14 -5.00 -14.98
CA LEU A 106 6.98 -6.06 -15.55
C LEU A 106 7.73 -5.59 -16.81
N LYS A 107 7.04 -4.92 -17.74
CA LYS A 107 7.64 -4.53 -19.03
C LYS A 107 8.50 -3.27 -18.94
N ASN A 108 8.08 -2.29 -18.15
CA ASN A 108 8.73 -0.98 -18.09
C ASN A 108 9.81 -0.90 -17.01
N PHE A 109 9.68 -1.66 -15.89
CA PHE A 109 10.62 -1.63 -14.77
C PHE A 109 11.51 -2.88 -14.71
N GLU A 110 10.90 -4.08 -14.59
CA GLU A 110 11.63 -5.35 -14.38
C GLU A 110 12.38 -5.78 -15.63
N ARG A 111 11.73 -5.73 -16.79
CA ARG A 111 12.27 -6.21 -18.08
C ARG A 111 12.85 -7.62 -17.97
N ALA A 112 12.12 -8.49 -17.24
CA ALA A 112 12.55 -9.86 -16.95
C ALA A 112 12.75 -10.68 -18.24
N GLY A 113 13.81 -11.49 -18.27
CA GLY A 113 14.12 -12.35 -19.42
C GLY A 113 13.16 -13.53 -19.58
N VAL A 114 12.60 -14.03 -18.47
CA VAL A 114 11.52 -15.04 -18.46
C VAL A 114 10.31 -14.41 -17.82
N GLU A 115 9.21 -14.36 -18.57
CA GLU A 115 7.99 -13.67 -18.15
C GLU A 115 6.93 -14.67 -17.72
N VAL A 116 6.51 -14.58 -16.46
CA VAL A 116 5.32 -15.25 -15.91
C VAL A 116 4.22 -14.20 -15.73
N GLU A 117 3.88 -13.51 -16.80
CA GLU A 117 2.97 -12.36 -16.78
C GLU A 117 1.59 -12.73 -16.21
N ALA A 118 1.03 -13.87 -16.61
CA ALA A 118 -0.28 -14.32 -16.13
C ALA A 118 -0.31 -14.50 -14.60
N THR A 119 0.78 -15.04 -14.02
CA THR A 119 0.92 -15.21 -12.58
C THR A 119 0.98 -13.86 -11.87
N ARG A 120 1.80 -12.92 -12.36
CA ARG A 120 1.93 -11.56 -11.77
C ARG A 120 0.61 -10.79 -11.81
N ARG A 121 -0.14 -10.91 -12.90
CA ARG A 121 -1.49 -10.34 -13.05
C ARG A 121 -2.46 -10.92 -12.02
N SER A 122 -2.50 -12.23 -11.87
CA SER A 122 -3.35 -12.91 -10.87
C SER A 122 -2.99 -12.48 -9.44
N GLN A 123 -1.71 -12.41 -9.13
CA GLN A 123 -1.21 -11.94 -7.84
C GLN A 123 -1.59 -10.46 -7.59
N ALA A 124 -1.50 -9.60 -8.60
CA ALA A 124 -1.93 -8.21 -8.50
C ALA A 124 -3.42 -8.09 -8.16
N ARG A 125 -4.28 -8.91 -8.78
CA ARG A 125 -5.71 -8.96 -8.43
C ARG A 125 -5.94 -9.43 -7.00
N TYR A 126 -5.20 -10.43 -6.55
CA TYR A 126 -5.25 -10.90 -5.17
C TYR A 126 -4.89 -9.77 -4.19
N TYR A 127 -3.78 -9.06 -4.41
CA TYR A 127 -3.38 -7.94 -3.55
C TYR A 127 -4.36 -6.76 -3.60
N TYR A 128 -4.93 -6.45 -4.75
CA TYR A 128 -5.99 -5.45 -4.84
C TYR A 128 -7.18 -5.79 -3.93
N ASN A 129 -7.68 -7.03 -4.01
CA ASN A 129 -8.81 -7.48 -3.20
C ASN A 129 -8.47 -7.53 -1.69
N LEU A 130 -7.22 -7.86 -1.35
CA LEU A 130 -6.75 -7.84 0.03
C LEU A 130 -6.68 -6.42 0.58
N LEU A 131 -5.97 -5.54 -0.13
CA LEU A 131 -5.68 -4.18 0.33
C LEU A 131 -6.92 -3.27 0.30
N SER A 132 -7.87 -3.50 -0.61
CA SER A 132 -9.12 -2.73 -0.67
C SER A 132 -9.94 -2.83 0.61
N LYS A 133 -9.86 -3.94 1.34
CA LYS A 133 -10.52 -4.10 2.63
C LYS A 133 -9.93 -3.17 3.70
N TYR A 134 -8.60 -2.97 3.69
CA TYR A 134 -7.93 -2.05 4.61
C TYR A 134 -8.17 -0.59 4.24
N ASP A 135 -8.18 -0.25 2.95
CA ASP A 135 -8.47 1.10 2.47
C ASP A 135 -9.90 1.54 2.86
N THR A 136 -10.88 0.65 2.73
CA THR A 136 -12.27 0.89 3.16
C THR A 136 -12.35 1.12 4.67
N ASN A 137 -11.67 0.28 5.46
CA ASN A 137 -11.64 0.43 6.92
C ASN A 137 -10.95 1.74 7.35
N SER A 138 -9.85 2.12 6.70
CA SER A 138 -9.14 3.37 6.97
C SER A 138 -10.04 4.58 6.71
N LYS A 139 -10.73 4.62 5.57
CA LYS A 139 -11.68 5.69 5.23
C LYS A 139 -12.85 5.76 6.20
N ALA A 140 -13.37 4.61 6.65
CA ALA A 140 -14.43 4.58 7.66
C ALA A 140 -13.93 5.14 8.99
N VAL A 141 -12.71 4.82 9.43
CA VAL A 141 -12.12 5.39 10.65
C VAL A 141 -11.92 6.90 10.50
N GLU A 142 -11.38 7.38 9.38
CA GLU A 142 -11.23 8.82 9.11
C GLU A 142 -12.59 9.54 9.16
N SER A 143 -13.64 8.97 8.55
CA SER A 143 -15.00 9.51 8.58
C SER A 143 -15.56 9.54 9.99
N ALA A 144 -15.34 8.51 10.80
CA ALA A 144 -15.75 8.44 12.19
C ALA A 144 -15.09 9.54 13.03
N VAL A 145 -13.78 9.70 12.87
CA VAL A 145 -13.02 10.75 13.58
C VAL A 145 -13.50 12.14 13.18
N GLN A 146 -13.71 12.39 11.89
CA GLN A 146 -14.21 13.68 11.42
C GLN A 146 -15.62 13.99 11.94
N TRP A 147 -16.51 12.99 11.98
CA TRP A 147 -17.84 13.15 12.56
C TRP A 147 -17.76 13.51 14.06
N ALA A 148 -16.94 12.79 14.84
CA ALA A 148 -16.76 13.07 16.26
C ALA A 148 -16.18 14.48 16.51
N ILE A 149 -15.23 14.93 15.69
CA ILE A 149 -14.68 16.29 15.75
C ILE A 149 -15.77 17.33 15.47
N ASN A 150 -16.63 17.09 14.48
CA ASN A 150 -17.71 18.02 14.14
C ASN A 150 -18.69 18.16 15.32
N ILE A 151 -19.10 17.06 15.95
CA ILE A 151 -19.94 17.07 17.15
C ILE A 151 -19.26 17.83 18.32
N ALA A 152 -17.98 17.53 18.57
CA ALA A 152 -17.24 18.16 19.66
C ALA A 152 -17.02 19.68 19.48
N ASN A 153 -17.02 20.18 18.24
CA ASN A 153 -16.90 21.60 17.92
C ASN A 153 -18.24 22.33 17.79
N ASP A 154 -19.34 21.61 17.85
CA ASP A 154 -20.69 22.19 17.77
C ASP A 154 -21.25 22.42 19.17
N ASN A 155 -21.36 23.70 19.57
CA ASN A 155 -21.86 24.11 20.89
C ASN A 155 -23.35 23.77 21.13
N SER A 156 -24.07 23.23 20.15
CA SER A 156 -25.43 22.71 20.31
C SER A 156 -25.46 21.31 20.92
N HIS A 157 -24.33 20.64 21.04
CA HIS A 157 -24.14 19.36 21.66
C HIS A 157 -23.52 19.48 23.06
N GLY A 158 -23.97 18.66 24.00
CA GLY A 158 -23.48 18.62 25.37
C GLY A 158 -23.02 17.23 25.80
N TYR A 159 -22.75 17.10 27.10
CA TYR A 159 -22.41 15.84 27.74
C TYR A 159 -23.59 15.29 28.51
N ASP A 160 -24.09 14.11 28.12
CA ASP A 160 -25.18 13.42 28.81
C ASP A 160 -24.88 11.91 28.90
N GLN A 161 -24.91 11.38 30.14
CA GLN A 161 -24.76 9.95 30.41
C GLN A 161 -26.07 9.17 30.41
N THR A 162 -27.21 9.86 30.43
CA THR A 162 -28.53 9.23 30.51
C THR A 162 -29.26 9.16 29.18
N HIS A 163 -29.08 10.20 28.32
CA HIS A 163 -29.65 10.26 26.98
C HIS A 163 -28.51 10.18 25.94
N ARG A 164 -28.12 8.96 25.59
CA ARG A 164 -26.89 8.68 24.87
C ARG A 164 -27.04 8.55 23.33
N ASP A 165 -28.27 8.80 22.84
CA ASP A 165 -28.63 8.63 21.43
C ASP A 165 -28.66 9.95 20.65
N GLY A 166 -28.10 11.01 21.23
CA GLY A 166 -28.09 12.39 20.71
C GLY A 166 -29.28 13.23 21.22
N PRO A 167 -29.21 14.58 21.14
CA PRO A 167 -28.09 15.33 20.53
C PRO A 167 -26.81 15.39 21.39
N ASP A 168 -26.91 15.03 22.68
CA ASP A 168 -25.80 15.02 23.63
C ASP A 168 -25.23 13.61 23.78
N TYR A 169 -23.96 13.52 24.11
CA TYR A 169 -23.25 12.25 24.16
C TYR A 169 -22.34 12.19 25.39
N ASP A 170 -22.12 11.00 25.94
CA ASP A 170 -20.97 10.71 26.77
C ASP A 170 -19.77 10.26 25.90
N CYS A 171 -18.59 10.09 26.49
CA CYS A 171 -17.38 9.71 25.77
C CYS A 171 -17.53 8.37 25.03
N SER A 172 -18.23 7.41 25.59
CA SER A 172 -18.41 6.09 25.01
C SER A 172 -19.45 6.08 23.89
N SER A 173 -20.58 6.79 24.09
CA SER A 173 -21.61 6.90 23.06
C SER A 173 -21.16 7.70 21.87
N LEU A 174 -20.40 8.78 22.06
CA LEU A 174 -19.82 9.56 20.98
C LEU A 174 -18.96 8.69 20.04
N VAL A 175 -18.08 7.86 20.62
CA VAL A 175 -17.23 6.96 19.85
C VAL A 175 -18.06 5.91 19.09
N CYS A 176 -19.03 5.27 19.77
CA CYS A 176 -19.88 4.28 19.13
C CYS A 176 -20.71 4.87 17.98
N TRP A 177 -21.28 6.06 18.17
CA TRP A 177 -22.04 6.76 17.13
C TRP A 177 -21.15 7.21 15.97
N ALA A 178 -19.92 7.67 16.24
CA ALA A 178 -18.96 8.02 15.19
C ALA A 178 -18.68 6.83 14.26
N TYR A 179 -18.41 5.66 14.81
CA TYR A 179 -18.21 4.44 14.00
C TYR A 179 -19.49 4.00 13.29
N TYR A 180 -20.64 4.13 13.91
CA TYR A 180 -21.93 3.80 13.28
C TYR A 180 -22.22 4.71 12.08
N GLN A 181 -22.01 6.03 12.22
CA GLN A 181 -22.17 6.99 11.13
C GLN A 181 -21.19 6.76 9.98
N ALA A 182 -20.04 6.20 10.29
CA ALA A 182 -19.05 5.79 9.27
C ALA A 182 -19.37 4.45 8.59
N GLY A 183 -20.52 3.84 8.89
CA GLY A 183 -20.96 2.58 8.28
C GLY A 183 -20.35 1.32 8.90
N LEU A 184 -19.66 1.45 10.06
CA LEU A 184 -19.18 0.32 10.83
C LEU A 184 -20.27 -0.14 11.79
N ASN A 185 -20.52 -1.44 11.90
CA ASN A 185 -21.65 -2.00 12.67
C ASN A 185 -21.37 -1.97 14.19
N THR A 186 -21.29 -0.76 14.76
CA THR A 186 -20.95 -0.51 16.17
C THR A 186 -22.08 0.23 16.90
N ARG A 187 -23.36 0.04 16.48
CA ARG A 187 -24.48 0.71 17.12
C ARG A 187 -24.36 0.63 18.65
N PRO A 188 -24.46 1.76 19.37
CA PRO A 188 -24.39 1.76 20.81
C PRO A 188 -25.50 0.84 21.39
N GLY A 189 -25.11 -0.32 21.91
CA GLY A 189 -25.96 -1.14 22.70
C GLY A 189 -26.07 -0.49 24.08
N TYR A 190 -27.29 -0.22 24.55
CA TYR A 190 -27.52 0.02 25.96
C TYR A 190 -27.02 -1.23 26.71
N THR A 191 -25.92 -1.14 27.42
CA THR A 191 -25.69 -2.00 28.57
C THR A 191 -26.26 -1.24 29.77
N PRO A 192 -27.44 -1.66 30.31
CA PRO A 192 -27.88 -1.12 31.59
C PRO A 192 -26.80 -1.42 32.61
N ALA A 193 -26.49 -0.43 33.45
CA ALA A 193 -25.60 -0.60 34.59
C ALA A 193 -26.19 -1.63 35.57
#